data_01750a487f649fe5bb69f023f0c769db
#
_entry.id   01750a487f649fe5bb69f023f0c769db
#
_cell.length_a   1.000
_cell.length_b   1.000
_cell.length_c   1.000
_cell.angle_alpha   90.00
_cell.angle_beta   90.00
_cell.angle_gamma   90.00
#
_symmetry.space_group_name_H-M   'P 1'
#
loop_
_entity.id
_entity.type
_entity.pdbx_description
1 polymer ?
#
loop_
_entity_poly.entity_id
_entity_poly.type
_entity_poly.pdbx_seq_one_letter_code
_entity_poly.pdbx_strand_id
1 'polypeptide(L)'
;MLTDRHCKNAACPAESKRVRLADSGGRYLEVTPNDKKRWFWKYRISGSEKRMALGNCPGVSLTAARKARNLARLQKSDGQNPVMVRKVQKLKASNPEGESFKIVALEWYRKQAPQWSEGQAERSRRQFERDLFPWIGARRLADIEPVELLAALRKTEELGAIETADRGLMLCRQVWRYGVATDRVARDITLDLKGALSPYRGKHFAAITDPVKFGALIRAIRTYEGGPIVRAALQLAPILFQRPGELRAAAWTEVDLESALWTIPAVRMKREKDGKMYGDPHLVPLPRQAIEILRGLHGYTGHGTILFPGERSHERPISDNSVRTALLTMGYSSEVQTWHGFRASARTMLAERLDNDPLIIEAQLAHAVKDANGRAYNRTQYLNQRRVMMQQWADYLDSLASTVS
;
A
#
# COMPACT_ATOMS: atom_id res chain seq x y z
N MET A 1 21.63 58.21 3.86
CA MET A 1 20.50 57.40 3.33
C MET A 1 20.32 57.70 1.86
N LEU A 2 20.03 56.72 1.04
CA LEU A 2 19.74 56.93 -0.37
C LEU A 2 18.42 57.69 -0.58
N THR A 3 18.34 58.44 -1.65
CA THR A 3 17.11 59.05 -2.19
C THR A 3 16.75 58.41 -3.52
N ASP A 4 15.52 58.59 -4.00
CA ASP A 4 15.09 58.05 -5.29
C ASP A 4 15.94 58.63 -6.43
N ARG A 5 16.39 59.90 -6.31
CA ARG A 5 17.28 60.53 -7.26
C ARG A 5 18.66 59.87 -7.30
N HIS A 6 19.22 59.50 -6.12
CA HIS A 6 20.47 58.71 -6.03
C HIS A 6 20.34 57.35 -6.71
N CYS A 7 19.19 56.66 -6.52
CA CYS A 7 18.97 55.37 -7.13
C CYS A 7 18.79 55.45 -8.65
N LYS A 8 18.10 56.49 -9.14
CA LYS A 8 17.89 56.69 -10.58
C LYS A 8 19.21 56.98 -11.29
N ASN A 9 20.05 57.85 -10.70
CA ASN A 9 21.28 58.32 -11.30
C ASN A 9 22.50 57.40 -10.99
N ALA A 10 22.30 56.32 -10.25
CA ALA A 10 23.36 55.38 -9.93
C ALA A 10 23.90 54.70 -11.19
N ALA A 11 25.19 54.77 -11.44
CA ALA A 11 25.87 54.10 -12.54
C ALA A 11 27.07 53.31 -12.03
N CYS A 12 27.48 52.28 -12.77
CA CYS A 12 28.69 51.52 -12.50
C CYS A 12 29.76 51.90 -13.54
N PRO A 13 30.96 52.34 -13.13
CA PRO A 13 32.06 52.57 -14.05
C PRO A 13 32.39 51.28 -14.83
N ALA A 14 32.80 51.44 -16.11
CA ALA A 14 33.08 50.30 -16.99
C ALA A 14 34.21 49.39 -16.47
N GLU A 15 35.15 49.98 -15.75
CA GLU A 15 36.29 49.28 -15.15
C GLU A 15 35.93 48.47 -13.87
N SER A 16 34.76 48.70 -13.31
CA SER A 16 34.31 48.07 -12.07
C SER A 16 33.33 46.94 -12.34
N LYS A 17 33.53 45.76 -11.76
CA LYS A 17 32.57 44.64 -11.88
C LYS A 17 31.17 44.96 -11.29
N ARG A 18 31.09 45.87 -10.33
CA ARG A 18 29.85 46.31 -9.65
C ARG A 18 30.15 47.46 -8.69
N VAL A 19 29.16 48.31 -8.48
CA VAL A 19 29.17 49.34 -7.44
C VAL A 19 28.04 49.07 -6.44
N ARG A 20 28.28 49.31 -5.15
CA ARG A 20 27.31 49.16 -4.08
C ARG A 20 27.07 50.49 -3.38
N LEU A 21 25.85 50.97 -3.49
CA LEU A 21 25.40 52.18 -2.82
C LEU A 21 24.69 51.79 -1.52
N ALA A 22 25.34 52.05 -0.39
CA ALA A 22 24.82 51.70 0.92
C ALA A 22 23.62 52.59 1.29
N ASP A 23 22.57 51.96 1.86
CA ASP A 23 21.47 52.62 2.56
C ASP A 23 21.46 52.19 4.04
N SER A 24 20.43 52.56 4.79
CA SER A 24 20.36 52.21 6.20
C SER A 24 20.11 50.73 6.50
N GLY A 25 20.64 50.22 7.62
CA GLY A 25 20.31 48.91 8.17
C GLY A 25 20.78 47.71 7.37
N GLY A 26 21.95 47.80 6.72
CA GLY A 26 22.56 46.70 5.95
C GLY A 26 21.98 46.52 4.55
N ARG A 27 21.09 47.43 4.09
CA ARG A 27 20.58 47.41 2.73
C ARG A 27 21.48 48.21 1.81
N TYR A 28 21.59 47.80 0.55
CA TYR A 28 22.34 48.51 -0.49
C TYR A 28 21.72 48.25 -1.87
N LEU A 29 21.96 49.19 -2.78
CA LEU A 29 21.69 49.05 -4.20
C LEU A 29 22.99 48.59 -4.88
N GLU A 30 22.96 47.44 -5.55
CA GLU A 30 24.05 46.95 -6.38
C GLU A 30 23.74 47.32 -7.83
N VAL A 31 24.69 47.97 -8.49
CA VAL A 31 24.63 48.39 -9.89
C VAL A 31 25.77 47.70 -10.63
N THR A 32 25.44 47.05 -11.76
CA THR A 32 26.42 46.39 -12.63
C THR A 32 26.73 47.24 -13.85
N PRO A 33 27.84 46.98 -14.60
CA PRO A 33 28.22 47.75 -15.80
C PRO A 33 27.08 47.78 -16.86
N ASN A 34 26.23 46.74 -16.89
CA ASN A 34 25.10 46.66 -17.82
C ASN A 34 23.84 47.40 -17.27
N ASP A 35 24.02 48.39 -16.39
CA ASP A 35 22.99 49.20 -15.74
C ASP A 35 21.88 48.35 -15.02
N LYS A 36 22.13 47.07 -14.71
CA LYS A 36 21.19 46.30 -13.88
C LYS A 36 21.34 46.71 -12.42
N LYS A 37 20.24 47.24 -11.86
CA LYS A 37 20.17 47.74 -10.48
C LYS A 37 19.35 46.79 -9.64
N ARG A 38 19.90 46.31 -8.52
CA ARG A 38 19.22 45.36 -7.65
C ARG A 38 19.43 45.69 -6.18
N TRP A 39 18.32 45.63 -5.43
CA TRP A 39 18.32 45.80 -4.00
C TRP A 39 18.76 44.54 -3.29
N PHE A 40 19.69 44.68 -2.32
CA PHE A 40 20.12 43.61 -1.44
C PHE A 40 20.07 44.07 0.02
N TRP A 41 19.88 43.09 0.91
CA TRP A 41 20.06 43.23 2.34
C TRP A 41 21.12 42.26 2.82
N LYS A 42 22.10 42.77 3.57
CA LYS A 42 23.20 42.07 4.19
C LYS A 42 22.87 41.86 5.65
N TYR A 43 23.01 40.65 6.13
CA TYR A 43 22.68 40.27 7.51
C TYR A 43 23.55 39.10 7.96
N ARG A 44 23.62 38.86 9.29
CA ARG A 44 24.32 37.71 9.86
C ARG A 44 23.29 36.75 10.48
N ILE A 45 23.50 35.45 10.29
CA ILE A 45 22.76 34.37 10.94
C ILE A 45 23.76 33.29 11.35
N SER A 46 23.67 32.82 12.59
CA SER A 46 24.61 31.84 13.16
C SER A 46 26.09 32.17 12.91
N GLY A 47 26.45 33.43 13.13
CA GLY A 47 27.83 33.94 12.92
C GLY A 47 28.23 34.21 11.46
N SER A 48 27.52 33.64 10.48
CA SER A 48 27.84 33.78 9.05
C SER A 48 27.11 34.95 8.41
N GLU A 49 27.84 35.69 7.53
CA GLU A 49 27.26 36.76 6.73
C GLU A 49 26.49 36.19 5.54
N LYS A 50 25.26 36.64 5.39
CA LYS A 50 24.35 36.28 4.29
C LYS A 50 23.83 37.51 3.58
N ARG A 51 23.41 37.39 2.33
CA ARG A 51 22.72 38.43 1.59
C ARG A 51 21.39 37.93 1.02
N MET A 52 20.37 38.79 1.07
CA MET A 52 19.06 38.54 0.49
C MET A 52 18.75 39.56 -0.59
N ALA A 53 18.36 39.13 -1.76
CA ALA A 53 17.87 40.02 -2.81
C ALA A 53 16.46 40.51 -2.46
N LEU A 54 16.23 41.84 -2.48
CA LEU A 54 14.96 42.45 -2.17
C LEU A 54 14.12 42.76 -3.43
N GLY A 55 14.77 42.84 -4.60
CA GLY A 55 14.11 43.06 -5.89
C GLY A 55 14.95 43.91 -6.84
N ASN A 56 14.49 44.07 -8.06
CA ASN A 56 15.16 44.88 -9.09
C ASN A 56 14.62 46.32 -9.09
N CYS A 57 15.50 47.29 -9.17
CA CYS A 57 15.16 48.70 -9.36
C CYS A 57 15.10 48.98 -10.89
N PRO A 58 14.07 49.71 -11.41
CA PRO A 58 13.05 50.49 -10.68
C PRO A 58 11.80 49.68 -10.27
N GLY A 59 11.59 48.44 -10.70
CA GLY A 59 10.40 47.65 -10.39
C GLY A 59 10.10 47.56 -8.88
N VAL A 60 11.13 47.55 -8.04
CA VAL A 60 11.01 47.70 -6.58
C VAL A 60 11.54 49.08 -6.21
N SER A 61 10.68 49.98 -5.76
CA SER A 61 11.03 51.31 -5.31
C SER A 61 11.88 51.29 -4.03
N LEU A 62 12.56 52.38 -3.71
CA LEU A 62 13.33 52.54 -2.47
C LEU A 62 12.46 52.28 -1.23
N THR A 63 11.22 52.79 -1.23
CA THR A 63 10.27 52.59 -0.12
C THR A 63 9.85 51.10 0.00
N ALA A 64 9.57 50.42 -1.14
CA ALA A 64 9.24 49.03 -1.16
C ALA A 64 10.43 48.15 -0.70
N ALA A 65 11.65 48.47 -1.09
CA ALA A 65 12.86 47.78 -0.63
C ALA A 65 13.09 47.98 0.87
N ARG A 66 12.72 49.15 1.45
CA ARG A 66 12.76 49.42 2.90
C ARG A 66 11.73 48.55 3.64
N LYS A 67 10.51 48.47 3.15
CA LYS A 67 9.47 47.59 3.72
C LYS A 67 9.89 46.13 3.66
N ALA A 68 10.36 45.63 2.53
CA ALA A 68 10.81 44.25 2.37
C ALA A 68 11.96 43.87 3.32
N ARG A 69 12.93 44.79 3.53
CA ARG A 69 14.00 44.60 4.51
C ARG A 69 13.46 44.52 5.94
N ASN A 70 12.53 45.42 6.32
CA ASN A 70 11.96 45.41 7.65
C ASN A 70 11.24 44.11 7.96
N LEU A 71 10.43 43.60 7.01
CA LEU A 71 9.77 42.28 7.10
C LEU A 71 10.79 41.15 7.28
N ALA A 72 11.82 41.11 6.44
CA ALA A 72 12.88 40.12 6.55
C ALA A 72 13.66 40.19 7.88
N ARG A 73 13.81 41.39 8.45
CA ARG A 73 14.42 41.60 9.76
C ARG A 73 13.56 41.04 10.90
N LEU A 74 12.25 41.24 10.84
CA LEU A 74 11.31 40.64 11.79
C LEU A 74 11.37 39.11 11.72
N GLN A 75 11.29 38.50 10.52
CA GLN A 75 11.44 37.05 10.36
C GLN A 75 12.72 36.51 10.96
N LYS A 76 13.83 37.28 10.80
CA LYS A 76 15.12 36.91 11.42
C LYS A 76 15.05 36.99 12.95
N SER A 77 14.41 38.02 13.53
CA SER A 77 14.27 38.15 15.00
C SER A 77 13.46 37.01 15.58
N ASP A 78 12.51 36.43 14.81
CA ASP A 78 11.70 35.26 15.16
C ASP A 78 12.43 33.92 14.91
N GLY A 79 13.76 33.97 14.72
CA GLY A 79 14.59 32.77 14.50
C GLY A 79 14.49 32.12 13.12
N GLN A 80 13.73 32.71 12.20
CA GLN A 80 13.51 32.16 10.86
C GLN A 80 14.58 32.68 9.89
N ASN A 81 14.97 31.85 8.91
CA ASN A 81 15.84 32.30 7.82
C ASN A 81 15.00 32.94 6.70
N PRO A 82 15.08 34.29 6.49
CA PRO A 82 14.22 35.01 5.54
C PRO A 82 14.37 34.54 4.09
N VAL A 83 15.54 34.06 3.69
CA VAL A 83 15.78 33.48 2.35
C VAL A 83 15.03 32.18 2.18
N MET A 84 15.02 31.33 3.20
CA MET A 84 14.29 30.07 3.16
C MET A 84 12.78 30.30 3.16
N VAL A 85 12.28 31.18 4.02
CA VAL A 85 10.86 31.58 4.04
C VAL A 85 10.41 32.06 2.66
N ARG A 86 11.18 32.95 2.02
CA ARG A 86 10.85 33.43 0.67
C ARG A 86 10.94 32.36 -0.39
N LYS A 87 11.88 31.40 -0.29
CA LYS A 87 11.99 30.27 -1.20
C LYS A 87 10.76 29.38 -1.11
N VAL A 88 10.31 29.08 0.10
CA VAL A 88 9.08 28.31 0.36
C VAL A 88 7.85 29.04 -0.18
N GLN A 89 7.69 30.34 0.11
CA GLN A 89 6.60 31.16 -0.43
C GLN A 89 6.57 31.20 -1.95
N LYS A 90 7.74 31.31 -2.58
CA LYS A 90 7.84 31.29 -4.05
C LYS A 90 7.48 29.93 -4.63
N LEU A 91 7.86 28.83 -3.99
CA LEU A 91 7.45 27.48 -4.37
C LEU A 91 5.94 27.29 -4.23
N LYS A 92 5.33 27.82 -3.16
CA LYS A 92 3.88 27.83 -2.97
C LYS A 92 3.13 28.65 -4.03
N ALA A 93 3.67 29.80 -4.41
CA ALA A 93 3.03 30.69 -5.40
C ALA A 93 3.21 30.24 -6.86
N SER A 94 4.19 29.39 -7.16
CA SER A 94 4.52 29.01 -8.53
C SER A 94 3.66 27.89 -9.10
N ASN A 95 2.80 27.24 -8.30
CA ASN A 95 1.96 26.13 -8.78
C ASN A 95 0.62 26.04 -8.02
N PRO A 96 -0.33 26.96 -8.27
CA PRO A 96 -1.67 26.91 -7.65
C PRO A 96 -2.45 25.64 -8.02
N GLU A 97 -2.27 25.09 -9.22
CA GLU A 97 -2.85 23.82 -9.63
C GLU A 97 -2.18 22.61 -8.96
N GLY A 98 -0.88 22.72 -8.62
CA GLY A 98 -0.09 21.70 -7.91
C GLY A 98 -0.55 21.41 -6.48
N GLU A 99 -1.50 22.18 -5.95
CA GLU A 99 -2.08 22.03 -4.61
C GLU A 99 -3.45 21.37 -4.61
N SER A 100 -4.03 20.99 -5.77
CA SER A 100 -5.31 20.29 -5.81
C SER A 100 -5.21 18.89 -5.19
N PHE A 101 -6.31 18.40 -4.57
CA PHE A 101 -6.36 17.07 -3.98
C PHE A 101 -5.88 15.99 -4.96
N LYS A 102 -6.34 16.05 -6.22
CA LYS A 102 -5.96 15.09 -7.26
C LYS A 102 -4.46 15.07 -7.50
N ILE A 103 -3.81 16.24 -7.62
CA ILE A 103 -2.37 16.32 -7.89
C ILE A 103 -1.58 15.79 -6.70
N VAL A 104 -1.94 16.18 -5.48
CA VAL A 104 -1.26 15.72 -4.25
C VAL A 104 -1.47 14.21 -4.05
N ALA A 105 -2.68 13.70 -4.28
CA ALA A 105 -3.00 12.29 -4.19
C ALA A 105 -2.22 11.45 -5.21
N LEU A 106 -2.11 11.90 -6.47
CA LEU A 106 -1.34 11.22 -7.51
C LEU A 106 0.18 11.27 -7.23
N GLU A 107 0.69 12.37 -6.68
CA GLU A 107 2.08 12.46 -6.27
C GLU A 107 2.40 11.49 -5.13
N TRP A 108 1.57 11.44 -4.10
CA TRP A 108 1.65 10.47 -3.01
C TRP A 108 1.53 9.03 -3.54
N TYR A 109 0.57 8.76 -4.40
CA TYR A 109 0.35 7.45 -5.01
C TYR A 109 1.60 6.95 -5.76
N ARG A 110 2.22 7.79 -6.61
CA ARG A 110 3.44 7.43 -7.34
C ARG A 110 4.59 7.02 -6.42
N LYS A 111 4.66 7.59 -5.22
CA LYS A 111 5.69 7.22 -4.21
C LYS A 111 5.37 5.91 -3.52
N GLN A 112 4.09 5.60 -3.30
CA GLN A 112 3.66 4.42 -2.56
C GLN A 112 3.45 3.19 -3.45
N ALA A 113 2.93 3.36 -4.66
CA ALA A 113 2.58 2.28 -5.57
C ALA A 113 3.72 1.28 -5.83
N PRO A 114 5.01 1.68 -5.95
CA PRO A 114 6.11 0.73 -6.12
C PRO A 114 6.33 -0.23 -4.94
N GLN A 115 5.76 0.07 -3.77
CA GLN A 115 5.85 -0.79 -2.58
C GLN A 115 4.67 -1.76 -2.45
N TRP A 116 3.61 -1.56 -3.25
CA TRP A 116 2.39 -2.35 -3.21
C TRP A 116 2.42 -3.49 -4.23
N SER A 117 1.53 -4.47 -4.03
CA SER A 117 1.20 -5.41 -5.10
C SER A 117 0.45 -4.67 -6.22
N GLU A 118 0.59 -5.13 -7.46
CA GLU A 118 -0.10 -4.56 -8.63
C GLU A 118 -1.62 -4.42 -8.39
N GLY A 119 -2.25 -5.48 -7.86
CA GLY A 119 -3.67 -5.46 -7.54
C GLY A 119 -4.05 -4.45 -6.45
N GLN A 120 -3.16 -4.16 -5.49
CA GLN A 120 -3.41 -3.12 -4.47
C GLN A 120 -3.26 -1.73 -5.09
N ALA A 121 -2.21 -1.50 -5.88
CA ALA A 121 -1.99 -0.25 -6.57
C ALA A 121 -3.19 0.10 -7.47
N GLU A 122 -3.64 -0.86 -8.27
CA GLU A 122 -4.77 -0.68 -9.18
C GLU A 122 -6.08 -0.41 -8.42
N ARG A 123 -6.37 -1.14 -7.33
CA ARG A 123 -7.58 -0.85 -6.51
C ARG A 123 -7.55 0.55 -5.91
N SER A 124 -6.41 0.97 -5.36
CA SER A 124 -6.26 2.32 -4.80
C SER A 124 -6.42 3.41 -5.86
N ARG A 125 -5.84 3.19 -7.06
CA ARG A 125 -5.99 4.12 -8.20
C ARG A 125 -7.44 4.25 -8.61
N ARG A 126 -8.13 3.11 -8.83
CA ARG A 126 -9.56 3.10 -9.19
C ARG A 126 -10.42 3.79 -8.14
N GLN A 127 -10.11 3.60 -6.87
CA GLN A 127 -10.85 4.25 -5.79
C GLN A 127 -10.68 5.76 -5.81
N PHE A 128 -9.49 6.29 -6.06
CA PHE A 128 -9.31 7.73 -6.27
C PHE A 128 -10.12 8.22 -7.48
N GLU A 129 -10.00 7.54 -8.61
CA GLU A 129 -10.61 7.97 -9.88
C GLU A 129 -12.14 7.90 -9.86
N ARG A 130 -12.71 6.86 -9.26
CA ARG A 130 -14.16 6.63 -9.24
C ARG A 130 -14.85 7.35 -8.09
N ASP A 131 -14.27 7.28 -6.88
CA ASP A 131 -15.00 7.62 -5.66
C ASP A 131 -14.64 9.00 -5.08
N LEU A 132 -13.44 9.51 -5.36
CA LEU A 132 -12.93 10.73 -4.73
C LEU A 132 -12.71 11.89 -5.69
N PHE A 133 -11.99 11.67 -6.81
CA PHE A 133 -11.66 12.75 -7.76
C PHE A 133 -12.86 13.44 -8.38
N PRO A 134 -13.99 12.78 -8.66
CA PRO A 134 -15.16 13.48 -9.19
C PRO A 134 -15.73 14.54 -8.25
N TRP A 135 -15.54 14.38 -6.93
CA TRP A 135 -16.13 15.24 -5.92
C TRP A 135 -15.16 16.31 -5.40
N ILE A 136 -13.95 15.89 -5.04
CA ILE A 136 -12.97 16.76 -4.38
C ILE A 136 -11.66 16.92 -5.16
N GLY A 137 -11.50 16.23 -6.29
CA GLY A 137 -10.23 16.18 -7.03
C GLY A 137 -9.70 17.53 -7.50
N ALA A 138 -10.57 18.41 -7.97
CA ALA A 138 -10.20 19.74 -8.45
C ALA A 138 -10.03 20.78 -7.32
N ARG A 139 -10.48 20.46 -6.09
CA ARG A 139 -10.38 21.37 -4.95
C ARG A 139 -8.94 21.46 -4.46
N ARG A 140 -8.50 22.63 -4.02
CA ARG A 140 -7.22 22.76 -3.33
C ARG A 140 -7.26 21.97 -2.01
N LEU A 141 -6.23 21.20 -1.73
CA LEU A 141 -6.18 20.33 -0.54
C LEU A 141 -6.39 21.13 0.75
N ALA A 142 -5.85 22.36 0.80
CA ALA A 142 -5.95 23.25 1.96
C ALA A 142 -7.35 23.83 2.19
N ASP A 143 -8.17 23.88 1.13
CA ASP A 143 -9.50 24.51 1.16
C ASP A 143 -10.63 23.47 1.32
N ILE A 144 -10.31 22.19 1.40
CA ILE A 144 -11.30 21.12 1.62
C ILE A 144 -11.62 21.05 3.11
N GLU A 145 -12.88 21.25 3.43
CA GLU A 145 -13.41 21.13 4.79
C GLU A 145 -13.79 19.66 5.12
N PRO A 146 -13.75 19.27 6.41
CA PRO A 146 -14.15 17.90 6.82
C PRO A 146 -15.52 17.48 6.30
N VAL A 147 -16.50 18.39 6.28
CA VAL A 147 -17.87 18.12 5.80
C VAL A 147 -17.90 17.79 4.30
N GLU A 148 -17.06 18.44 3.49
CA GLU A 148 -16.96 18.15 2.04
C GLU A 148 -16.39 16.77 1.80
N LEU A 149 -15.31 16.41 2.51
CA LEU A 149 -14.71 15.08 2.44
C LEU A 149 -15.69 14.00 2.89
N LEU A 150 -16.41 14.25 3.99
CA LEU A 150 -17.43 13.33 4.49
C LEU A 150 -18.55 13.12 3.47
N ALA A 151 -19.02 14.19 2.82
CA ALA A 151 -20.05 14.10 1.79
C ALA A 151 -19.59 13.23 0.60
N ALA A 152 -18.33 13.38 0.17
CA ALA A 152 -17.76 12.55 -0.91
C ALA A 152 -17.70 11.06 -0.51
N LEU A 153 -17.29 10.75 0.73
CA LEU A 153 -17.22 9.37 1.23
C LEU A 153 -18.61 8.74 1.41
N ARG A 154 -19.60 9.52 1.88
CA ARG A 154 -20.98 9.06 2.05
C ARG A 154 -21.67 8.68 0.74
N LYS A 155 -21.27 9.25 -0.41
CA LYS A 155 -21.75 8.78 -1.71
C LYS A 155 -21.44 7.29 -1.94
N THR A 156 -20.27 6.83 -1.49
CA THR A 156 -19.88 5.41 -1.58
C THR A 156 -20.63 4.57 -0.52
N GLU A 157 -20.85 5.13 0.66
CA GLU A 157 -21.61 4.48 1.74
C GLU A 157 -23.08 4.28 1.36
N GLU A 158 -23.73 5.30 0.76
CA GLU A 158 -25.12 5.28 0.27
C GLU A 158 -25.37 4.15 -0.77
N LEU A 159 -24.32 3.73 -1.50
CA LEU A 159 -24.37 2.57 -2.40
C LEU A 159 -24.24 1.22 -1.66
N GLY A 160 -24.26 1.21 -0.33
CA GLY A 160 -24.07 0.01 0.50
C GLY A 160 -22.61 -0.46 0.61
N ALA A 161 -21.64 0.27 0.03
CA ALA A 161 -20.24 -0.12 0.00
C ALA A 161 -19.44 0.46 1.19
N ILE A 162 -19.89 0.15 2.43
CA ILE A 162 -19.34 0.70 3.69
C ILE A 162 -17.82 0.45 3.79
N GLU A 163 -17.35 -0.77 3.50
CA GLU A 163 -15.92 -1.09 3.50
C GLU A 163 -15.11 -0.22 2.53
N THR A 164 -15.69 0.06 1.35
CA THR A 164 -15.05 0.89 0.34
C THR A 164 -14.97 2.35 0.81
N ALA A 165 -16.00 2.86 1.48
CA ALA A 165 -16.00 4.20 2.06
C ALA A 165 -14.94 4.34 3.15
N ASP A 166 -14.82 3.36 4.05
CA ASP A 166 -13.79 3.33 5.09
C ASP A 166 -12.37 3.29 4.50
N ARG A 167 -12.15 2.45 3.50
CA ARG A 167 -10.87 2.40 2.74
C ARG A 167 -10.57 3.74 2.04
N GLY A 168 -11.60 4.41 1.51
CA GLY A 168 -11.49 5.75 0.95
C GLY A 168 -11.01 6.77 1.97
N LEU A 169 -11.57 6.73 3.19
CA LEU A 169 -11.10 7.57 4.30
C LEU A 169 -9.64 7.27 4.66
N MET A 170 -9.25 6.00 4.69
CA MET A 170 -7.85 5.61 4.95
C MET A 170 -6.88 6.14 3.87
N LEU A 171 -7.26 6.08 2.59
CA LEU A 171 -6.47 6.67 1.50
C LEU A 171 -6.37 8.20 1.65
N CYS A 172 -7.48 8.88 1.93
CA CYS A 172 -7.49 10.32 2.19
C CYS A 172 -6.56 10.69 3.35
N ARG A 173 -6.61 9.95 4.46
CA ARG A 173 -5.69 10.15 5.60
C ARG A 173 -4.22 10.11 5.20
N GLN A 174 -3.85 9.18 4.35
CA GLN A 174 -2.48 9.08 3.85
C GLN A 174 -2.09 10.30 2.99
N VAL A 175 -3.01 10.76 2.14
CA VAL A 175 -2.81 11.96 1.30
C VAL A 175 -2.69 13.21 2.16
N TRP A 176 -3.56 13.39 3.18
CA TRP A 176 -3.47 14.54 4.10
C TRP A 176 -2.19 14.53 4.92
N ARG A 177 -1.77 13.39 5.46
CA ARG A 177 -0.47 13.25 6.14
C ARG A 177 0.70 13.62 5.23
N TYR A 178 0.63 13.20 3.98
CA TYR A 178 1.62 13.62 2.99
C TYR A 178 1.57 15.13 2.72
N GLY A 179 0.36 15.70 2.64
CA GLY A 179 0.14 17.14 2.54
C GLY A 179 0.72 17.93 3.71
N VAL A 180 0.54 17.45 4.93
CA VAL A 180 1.16 18.04 6.14
C VAL A 180 2.69 17.94 6.05
N ALA A 181 3.24 16.77 5.74
CA ALA A 181 4.68 16.55 5.65
C ALA A 181 5.35 17.39 4.54
N THR A 182 4.59 17.79 3.52
CA THR A 182 5.08 18.63 2.40
C THR A 182 4.66 20.10 2.52
N ASP A 183 4.13 20.53 3.69
CA ASP A 183 3.72 21.91 4.00
C ASP A 183 2.64 22.48 3.04
N ARG A 184 1.76 21.60 2.54
CA ARG A 184 0.62 21.99 1.70
C ARG A 184 -0.66 22.24 2.49
N VAL A 185 -0.76 21.61 3.66
CA VAL A 185 -1.86 21.79 4.63
C VAL A 185 -1.30 21.86 6.05
N ALA A 186 -1.99 22.59 6.91
CA ALA A 186 -1.57 22.79 8.30
C ALA A 186 -1.87 21.56 9.18
N ARG A 187 -2.95 20.81 8.87
CA ARG A 187 -3.41 19.68 9.66
C ARG A 187 -4.08 18.59 8.81
N ASP A 188 -4.19 17.41 9.37
CA ASP A 188 -4.93 16.29 8.83
C ASP A 188 -6.41 16.37 9.26
N ILE A 189 -7.29 16.82 8.36
CA ILE A 189 -8.73 16.96 8.61
C ILE A 189 -9.45 15.61 8.71
N THR A 190 -8.84 14.51 8.27
CA THR A 190 -9.47 13.18 8.32
C THR A 190 -9.63 12.67 9.74
N LEU A 191 -8.91 13.24 10.70
CA LEU A 191 -9.04 12.94 12.13
C LEU A 191 -10.40 13.36 12.70
N ASP A 192 -10.97 14.44 12.15
CA ASP A 192 -12.27 14.97 12.56
C ASP A 192 -13.43 14.06 12.11
N LEU A 193 -13.16 13.13 11.16
CA LEU A 193 -14.15 12.19 10.63
C LEU A 193 -14.21 10.86 11.39
N LYS A 194 -13.52 10.76 12.53
CA LYS A 194 -13.57 9.54 13.36
C LYS A 194 -15.00 9.28 13.83
N GLY A 195 -15.55 8.12 13.43
CA GLY A 195 -16.92 7.73 13.79
C GLY A 195 -18.03 8.39 12.94
N ALA A 196 -17.70 9.19 11.92
CA ALA A 196 -18.67 9.86 11.06
C ALA A 196 -19.20 8.97 9.91
N LEU A 197 -18.52 7.87 9.59
CA LEU A 197 -18.99 6.81 8.70
C LEU A 197 -19.57 5.66 9.52
N SER A 198 -20.44 4.86 8.89
CA SER A 198 -20.95 3.64 9.49
C SER A 198 -19.83 2.67 9.81
N PRO A 199 -19.83 2.04 11.00
CA PRO A 199 -18.75 1.17 11.41
C PRO A 199 -18.70 -0.08 10.50
N TYR A 200 -17.60 -0.24 9.79
CA TYR A 200 -17.33 -1.49 9.07
C TYR A 200 -16.76 -2.52 10.05
N ARG A 201 -17.52 -3.58 10.30
CA ARG A 201 -17.02 -4.77 10.98
C ARG A 201 -16.61 -5.77 9.91
N GLY A 202 -15.30 -5.95 9.71
CA GLY A 202 -14.78 -6.99 8.81
C GLY A 202 -15.43 -8.35 9.15
N LYS A 203 -16.01 -9.01 8.15
CA LYS A 203 -16.48 -10.38 8.31
C LYS A 203 -15.28 -11.31 8.18
N HIS A 204 -15.11 -12.25 9.11
CA HIS A 204 -14.19 -13.36 8.93
C HIS A 204 -14.64 -14.22 7.74
N PHE A 205 -13.69 -14.81 7.03
CA PHE A 205 -14.04 -15.76 5.98
C PHE A 205 -14.79 -16.93 6.60
N ALA A 206 -15.97 -17.22 6.07
CA ALA A 206 -16.78 -18.32 6.55
C ALA A 206 -16.03 -19.65 6.38
N ALA A 207 -16.08 -20.48 7.42
CA ALA A 207 -15.37 -21.74 7.53
C ALA A 207 -16.19 -22.74 8.34
N ILE A 208 -16.35 -23.94 7.84
CA ILE A 208 -16.96 -25.06 8.55
C ILE A 208 -15.90 -25.64 9.49
N THR A 209 -16.13 -25.61 10.79
CA THR A 209 -15.26 -26.19 11.83
C THR A 209 -15.90 -27.42 12.52
N ASP A 210 -17.15 -27.67 12.25
CA ASP A 210 -17.84 -28.90 12.69
C ASP A 210 -17.43 -30.10 11.84
N PRO A 211 -16.89 -31.19 12.43
CA PRO A 211 -16.38 -32.34 11.69
C PRO A 211 -17.41 -33.03 10.79
N VAL A 212 -18.66 -33.16 11.25
CA VAL A 212 -19.73 -33.85 10.49
C VAL A 212 -20.08 -33.05 9.23
N LYS A 213 -20.30 -31.75 9.41
CA LYS A 213 -20.57 -30.84 8.28
C LYS A 213 -19.39 -30.74 7.33
N PHE A 214 -18.16 -30.75 7.87
CA PHE A 214 -16.96 -30.72 7.05
C PHE A 214 -16.77 -32.02 6.26
N GLY A 215 -17.07 -33.18 6.87
CA GLY A 215 -17.12 -34.47 6.18
C GLY A 215 -18.11 -34.48 5.00
N ALA A 216 -19.32 -33.91 5.21
CA ALA A 216 -20.28 -33.72 4.12
C ALA A 216 -19.72 -32.86 2.98
N LEU A 217 -19.03 -31.78 3.30
CA LEU A 217 -18.34 -30.93 2.30
C LEU A 217 -17.25 -31.72 1.55
N ILE A 218 -16.42 -32.51 2.25
CA ILE A 218 -15.35 -33.31 1.61
C ILE A 218 -15.97 -34.38 0.68
N ARG A 219 -17.08 -35.01 1.06
CA ARG A 219 -17.83 -35.94 0.16
C ARG A 219 -18.30 -35.20 -1.11
N ALA A 220 -18.94 -34.04 -0.96
CA ALA A 220 -19.37 -33.21 -2.09
C ALA A 220 -18.21 -32.79 -3.03
N ILE A 221 -17.07 -32.43 -2.46
CA ILE A 221 -15.87 -32.12 -3.23
C ILE A 221 -15.36 -33.32 -4.04
N ARG A 222 -15.42 -34.53 -3.47
CA ARG A 222 -14.96 -35.75 -4.15
C ARG A 222 -15.86 -36.13 -5.32
N THR A 223 -17.17 -35.87 -5.21
CA THR A 223 -18.16 -36.15 -6.26
C THR A 223 -18.39 -34.99 -7.22
N TYR A 224 -17.63 -33.90 -7.10
CA TYR A 224 -17.78 -32.76 -7.99
C TYR A 224 -17.38 -33.09 -9.44
N GLU A 225 -18.32 -32.96 -10.38
CA GLU A 225 -18.18 -33.37 -11.80
C GLU A 225 -17.69 -32.23 -12.75
N GLY A 226 -17.20 -31.12 -12.22
CA GLY A 226 -16.63 -30.04 -13.04
C GLY A 226 -15.30 -30.39 -13.72
N GLY A 227 -14.81 -29.48 -14.52
CA GLY A 227 -13.57 -29.69 -15.29
C GLY A 227 -12.38 -30.15 -14.43
N PRO A 228 -11.47 -30.99 -14.96
CA PRO A 228 -10.44 -31.68 -14.19
C PRO A 228 -9.51 -30.72 -13.44
N ILE A 229 -9.21 -29.57 -14.01
CA ILE A 229 -8.32 -28.56 -13.42
C ILE A 229 -8.99 -27.94 -12.18
N VAL A 230 -10.25 -27.52 -12.29
CA VAL A 230 -11.00 -26.93 -11.16
C VAL A 230 -11.26 -27.96 -10.08
N ARG A 231 -11.56 -29.22 -10.47
CA ARG A 231 -11.75 -30.34 -9.56
C ARG A 231 -10.49 -30.62 -8.73
N ALA A 232 -9.33 -30.69 -9.37
CA ALA A 232 -8.06 -30.88 -8.67
C ALA A 232 -7.74 -29.73 -7.72
N ALA A 233 -7.94 -28.47 -8.14
CA ALA A 233 -7.76 -27.30 -7.27
C ALA A 233 -8.71 -27.33 -6.07
N LEU A 234 -9.97 -27.72 -6.28
CA LEU A 234 -10.97 -27.84 -5.24
C LEU A 234 -10.64 -28.96 -4.24
N GLN A 235 -10.17 -30.11 -4.70
CA GLN A 235 -9.75 -31.24 -3.85
C GLN A 235 -8.49 -30.92 -3.04
N LEU A 236 -7.50 -30.23 -3.64
CA LEU A 236 -6.27 -29.83 -2.97
C LEU A 236 -6.48 -28.70 -1.95
N ALA A 237 -7.51 -27.87 -2.12
CA ALA A 237 -7.77 -26.72 -1.25
C ALA A 237 -7.92 -27.11 0.25
N PRO A 238 -8.75 -28.08 0.67
CA PRO A 238 -8.84 -28.52 2.06
C PRO A 238 -7.61 -29.31 2.52
N ILE A 239 -6.96 -30.08 1.65
CA ILE A 239 -5.81 -30.91 2.01
C ILE A 239 -4.58 -30.05 2.34
N LEU A 240 -4.25 -29.10 1.48
CA LEU A 240 -3.05 -28.28 1.61
C LEU A 240 -3.28 -26.99 2.41
N PHE A 241 -4.50 -26.50 2.48
CA PHE A 241 -4.97 -25.27 3.16
C PHE A 241 -4.04 -24.07 3.01
N GLN A 242 -3.37 -23.95 1.83
CA GLN A 242 -2.57 -22.79 1.49
C GLN A 242 -3.45 -21.61 1.04
N ARG A 243 -2.89 -20.42 0.95
CA ARG A 243 -3.70 -19.25 0.50
C ARG A 243 -4.19 -19.46 -0.93
N PRO A 244 -5.45 -19.06 -1.24
CA PRO A 244 -6.02 -19.24 -2.58
C PRO A 244 -5.12 -18.76 -3.72
N GLY A 245 -4.49 -17.58 -3.55
CA GLY A 245 -3.57 -17.03 -4.55
C GLY A 245 -2.27 -17.82 -4.70
N GLU A 246 -1.78 -18.45 -3.63
CA GLU A 246 -0.59 -19.31 -3.64
C GLU A 246 -0.88 -20.62 -4.37
N LEU A 247 -1.98 -21.31 -4.02
CA LEU A 247 -2.36 -22.55 -4.67
C LEU A 247 -2.73 -22.33 -6.14
N ARG A 248 -3.58 -21.36 -6.44
CA ARG A 248 -4.05 -21.05 -7.78
C ARG A 248 -2.92 -20.80 -8.79
N ALA A 249 -1.89 -20.09 -8.37
CA ALA A 249 -0.77 -19.70 -9.21
C ALA A 249 0.45 -20.65 -9.08
N ALA A 250 0.24 -21.87 -8.58
CA ALA A 250 1.31 -22.87 -8.46
C ALA A 250 1.85 -23.27 -9.83
N ALA A 251 3.17 -23.46 -9.92
CA ALA A 251 3.86 -23.93 -11.11
C ALA A 251 4.41 -25.35 -10.92
N TRP A 252 4.47 -26.14 -12.00
CA TRP A 252 5.01 -27.51 -11.93
C TRP A 252 6.48 -27.55 -11.48
N THR A 253 7.26 -26.50 -11.81
CA THR A 253 8.64 -26.35 -11.34
C THR A 253 8.80 -26.17 -9.84
N GLU A 254 7.69 -25.91 -9.12
CA GLU A 254 7.68 -25.75 -7.65
C GLU A 254 7.35 -27.04 -6.94
N VAL A 255 6.89 -28.08 -7.65
CA VAL A 255 6.38 -29.35 -7.09
C VAL A 255 7.35 -30.48 -7.37
N ASP A 256 7.91 -31.03 -6.32
CA ASP A 256 8.70 -32.26 -6.37
C ASP A 256 7.84 -33.40 -5.81
N LEU A 257 7.35 -34.25 -6.72
CA LEU A 257 6.51 -35.40 -6.39
C LEU A 257 7.27 -36.56 -5.74
N GLU A 258 8.60 -36.63 -5.97
CA GLU A 258 9.44 -37.70 -5.41
C GLU A 258 9.80 -37.40 -3.97
N SER A 259 10.23 -36.16 -3.67
CA SER A 259 10.48 -35.71 -2.30
C SER A 259 9.19 -35.32 -1.52
N ALA A 260 8.04 -35.39 -2.19
CA ALA A 260 6.74 -35.04 -1.63
C ALA A 260 6.72 -33.60 -1.05
N LEU A 261 7.16 -32.63 -1.87
CA LEU A 261 7.36 -31.26 -1.42
C LEU A 261 6.89 -30.26 -2.50
N TRP A 262 6.12 -29.26 -2.06
CA TRP A 262 5.82 -28.08 -2.87
C TRP A 262 6.56 -26.88 -2.29
N THR A 263 7.41 -26.24 -3.07
CA THR A 263 8.25 -25.10 -2.70
C THR A 263 7.66 -23.81 -3.25
N ILE A 264 6.97 -23.02 -2.41
CA ILE A 264 6.37 -21.75 -2.82
C ILE A 264 7.43 -20.64 -2.75
N PRO A 265 7.83 -20.02 -3.88
CA PRO A 265 8.82 -18.95 -3.88
C PRO A 265 8.39 -17.76 -3.00
N ALA A 266 9.34 -17.13 -2.32
CA ALA A 266 9.09 -15.99 -1.43
C ALA A 266 8.36 -14.83 -2.15
N VAL A 267 8.67 -14.60 -3.43
CA VAL A 267 8.05 -13.56 -4.27
C VAL A 267 6.52 -13.71 -4.41
N ARG A 268 6.01 -14.95 -4.35
CA ARG A 268 4.56 -15.25 -4.43
C ARG A 268 3.86 -15.23 -3.06
N MET A 269 4.61 -15.23 -1.98
CA MET A 269 4.07 -15.19 -0.64
C MET A 269 3.46 -13.81 -0.32
N LYS A 270 2.41 -13.78 0.53
CA LYS A 270 1.86 -12.53 1.07
C LYS A 270 2.82 -11.97 2.13
N ARG A 271 3.83 -11.24 1.70
CA ARG A 271 4.86 -10.60 2.53
C ARG A 271 5.08 -9.16 2.07
N GLU A 272 5.75 -8.36 2.89
CA GLU A 272 6.29 -7.06 2.47
C GLU A 272 7.39 -7.22 1.41
N LYS A 273 7.75 -6.14 0.71
CA LYS A 273 8.65 -6.17 -0.44
C LYS A 273 9.99 -6.87 -0.13
N ASP A 274 10.61 -6.52 1.00
CA ASP A 274 11.87 -7.13 1.41
C ASP A 274 11.72 -8.62 1.71
N GLY A 275 10.61 -9.01 2.37
CA GLY A 275 10.29 -10.40 2.62
C GLY A 275 9.98 -11.21 1.35
N LYS A 276 9.57 -10.54 0.25
CA LYS A 276 9.42 -11.17 -1.07
C LYS A 276 10.74 -11.32 -1.80
N MET A 277 11.62 -10.34 -1.67
CA MET A 277 12.89 -10.29 -2.40
C MET A 277 13.98 -11.15 -1.75
N TYR A 278 14.05 -11.14 -0.42
CA TYR A 278 15.13 -11.76 0.35
C TYR A 278 14.67 -12.86 1.32
N GLY A 279 13.37 -13.13 1.37
CA GLY A 279 12.82 -14.13 2.29
C GLY A 279 12.98 -15.56 1.76
N ASP A 280 12.97 -16.51 2.69
CA ASP A 280 13.02 -17.95 2.37
C ASP A 280 11.71 -18.39 1.67
N PRO A 281 11.78 -19.37 0.76
CA PRO A 281 10.59 -20.01 0.21
C PRO A 281 9.78 -20.69 1.30
N HIS A 282 8.50 -20.90 1.06
CA HIS A 282 7.66 -21.69 1.95
C HIS A 282 7.57 -23.13 1.48
N LEU A 283 8.04 -24.06 2.29
CA LEU A 283 8.02 -25.48 2.02
C LEU A 283 6.69 -26.08 2.49
N VAL A 284 5.94 -26.73 1.61
CA VAL A 284 4.66 -27.38 1.91
C VAL A 284 4.81 -28.88 1.70
N PRO A 285 4.84 -29.70 2.78
CA PRO A 285 4.82 -31.16 2.67
C PRO A 285 3.54 -31.63 1.99
N LEU A 286 3.66 -32.58 1.07
CA LEU A 286 2.56 -33.15 0.32
C LEU A 286 2.19 -34.52 0.91
N PRO A 287 0.98 -34.70 1.47
CA PRO A 287 0.49 -36.02 1.86
C PRO A 287 0.18 -36.87 0.62
N ARG A 288 0.07 -38.20 0.80
CA ARG A 288 -0.18 -39.18 -0.29
C ARG A 288 -1.37 -38.77 -1.17
N GLN A 289 -2.47 -38.35 -0.56
CA GLN A 289 -3.70 -37.94 -1.25
C GLN A 289 -3.45 -36.73 -2.19
N ALA A 290 -2.64 -35.79 -1.75
CA ALA A 290 -2.27 -34.63 -2.60
C ALA A 290 -1.39 -35.06 -3.78
N ILE A 291 -0.46 -35.98 -3.56
CA ILE A 291 0.42 -36.53 -4.62
C ILE A 291 -0.41 -37.25 -5.67
N GLU A 292 -1.37 -38.07 -5.28
CA GLU A 292 -2.28 -38.79 -6.19
C GLU A 292 -3.07 -37.81 -7.06
N ILE A 293 -3.66 -36.76 -6.47
CA ILE A 293 -4.37 -35.72 -7.20
C ILE A 293 -3.43 -35.01 -8.18
N LEU A 294 -2.23 -34.65 -7.75
CA LEU A 294 -1.23 -33.96 -8.58
C LEU A 294 -0.73 -34.84 -9.73
N ARG A 295 -0.50 -36.14 -9.51
CA ARG A 295 -0.16 -37.08 -10.58
C ARG A 295 -1.27 -37.20 -11.62
N GLY A 296 -2.53 -37.29 -11.16
CA GLY A 296 -3.68 -37.27 -12.06
C GLY A 296 -3.79 -35.97 -12.85
N LEU A 297 -3.55 -34.82 -12.20
CA LEU A 297 -3.57 -33.51 -12.86
C LEU A 297 -2.43 -33.36 -13.88
N HIS A 298 -1.25 -33.93 -13.60
CA HIS A 298 -0.10 -33.86 -14.48
C HIS A 298 -0.40 -34.39 -15.90
N GLY A 299 -1.25 -35.39 -16.02
CA GLY A 299 -1.72 -35.90 -17.31
C GLY A 299 -2.44 -34.84 -18.17
N TYR A 300 -3.06 -33.83 -17.53
CA TYR A 300 -3.78 -32.76 -18.22
C TYR A 300 -2.93 -31.50 -18.43
N THR A 301 -2.07 -31.15 -17.48
CA THR A 301 -1.40 -29.84 -17.47
C THR A 301 0.13 -29.91 -17.35
N GLY A 302 0.71 -31.12 -17.24
CA GLY A 302 2.13 -31.33 -17.03
C GLY A 302 3.02 -30.89 -18.21
N HIS A 303 2.45 -30.69 -19.39
CA HIS A 303 3.15 -30.12 -20.56
C HIS A 303 3.32 -28.60 -20.47
N GLY A 304 2.61 -27.93 -19.56
CA GLY A 304 2.66 -26.49 -19.31
C GLY A 304 3.46 -26.15 -18.05
N THR A 305 3.54 -24.85 -17.75
CA THR A 305 4.23 -24.35 -16.55
C THR A 305 3.32 -24.28 -15.33
N ILE A 306 2.03 -24.00 -15.52
CA ILE A 306 1.05 -23.72 -14.44
C ILE A 306 0.28 -25.00 -14.10
N LEU A 307 0.10 -25.30 -12.81
CA LEU A 307 -0.69 -26.46 -12.37
C LEU A 307 -2.16 -26.32 -12.78
N PHE A 308 -2.73 -25.14 -12.61
CA PHE A 308 -4.13 -24.86 -12.84
C PHE A 308 -4.33 -23.76 -13.89
N PRO A 309 -4.00 -24.05 -15.19
CA PRO A 309 -4.20 -23.08 -16.25
C PRO A 309 -5.68 -22.80 -16.49
N GLY A 310 -5.96 -21.56 -16.94
CA GLY A 310 -7.30 -21.17 -17.31
C GLY A 310 -7.73 -21.73 -18.67
N GLU A 311 -9.01 -21.93 -18.88
CA GLU A 311 -9.56 -22.44 -20.14
C GLU A 311 -9.28 -21.55 -21.36
N ARG A 312 -9.29 -20.22 -21.15
CA ARG A 312 -9.09 -19.22 -22.22
C ARG A 312 -7.64 -18.92 -22.52
N SER A 313 -6.73 -19.23 -21.60
CA SER A 313 -5.30 -18.98 -21.74
C SER A 313 -4.53 -19.90 -20.82
N HIS A 314 -3.71 -20.77 -21.40
CA HIS A 314 -2.84 -21.66 -20.65
C HIS A 314 -1.66 -20.94 -19.96
N GLU A 315 -1.44 -19.66 -20.29
CA GLU A 315 -0.43 -18.80 -19.64
C GLU A 315 -0.94 -18.11 -18.35
N ARG A 316 -2.23 -18.19 -18.10
CA ARG A 316 -2.85 -17.59 -16.90
C ARG A 316 -3.51 -18.68 -16.07
N PRO A 317 -3.41 -18.60 -14.74
CA PRO A 317 -4.08 -19.54 -13.87
C PRO A 317 -5.61 -19.35 -13.91
N ILE A 318 -6.36 -20.38 -13.46
CA ILE A 318 -7.81 -20.28 -13.23
C ILE A 318 -8.19 -19.00 -12.48
N SER A 319 -9.42 -18.53 -12.65
CA SER A 319 -9.87 -17.30 -12.00
C SER A 319 -9.93 -17.45 -10.48
N ASP A 320 -9.86 -16.34 -9.75
CA ASP A 320 -10.04 -16.31 -8.29
C ASP A 320 -11.42 -16.86 -7.85
N ASN A 321 -12.39 -16.82 -8.76
CA ASN A 321 -13.76 -17.29 -8.51
C ASN A 321 -13.98 -18.77 -8.84
N SER A 322 -13.05 -19.46 -9.49
CA SER A 322 -13.28 -20.83 -9.97
C SER A 322 -13.68 -21.79 -8.84
N VAL A 323 -12.92 -21.85 -7.76
CA VAL A 323 -13.24 -22.70 -6.60
C VAL A 323 -14.48 -22.17 -5.85
N ARG A 324 -14.67 -20.85 -5.78
CA ARG A 324 -15.90 -20.27 -5.19
C ARG A 324 -17.14 -20.68 -5.97
N THR A 325 -17.09 -20.64 -7.30
CA THR A 325 -18.21 -21.07 -8.15
C THR A 325 -18.48 -22.56 -7.97
N ALA A 326 -17.45 -23.40 -7.91
CA ALA A 326 -17.59 -24.82 -7.65
C ALA A 326 -18.24 -25.10 -6.29
N LEU A 327 -17.82 -24.41 -5.22
CA LEU A 327 -18.46 -24.52 -3.91
C LEU A 327 -19.93 -24.11 -3.97
N LEU A 328 -20.26 -23.02 -4.65
CA LEU A 328 -21.64 -22.54 -4.80
C LEU A 328 -22.51 -23.54 -5.57
N THR A 329 -21.98 -24.14 -6.63
CA THR A 329 -22.70 -25.20 -7.42
C THR A 329 -23.02 -26.41 -6.56
N MET A 330 -22.20 -26.73 -5.56
CA MET A 330 -22.45 -27.82 -4.60
C MET A 330 -23.34 -27.38 -3.41
N GLY A 331 -23.87 -26.14 -3.41
CA GLY A 331 -24.74 -25.61 -2.35
C GLY A 331 -24.00 -24.89 -1.19
N TYR A 332 -22.70 -24.73 -1.27
CA TYR A 332 -21.93 -24.04 -0.24
C TYR A 332 -21.71 -22.57 -0.61
N SER A 333 -22.54 -21.68 -0.06
CA SER A 333 -22.40 -20.24 -0.26
C SER A 333 -21.14 -19.68 0.43
N SER A 334 -20.74 -18.46 0.04
CA SER A 334 -19.62 -17.77 0.68
C SER A 334 -19.88 -17.38 2.15
N GLU A 335 -21.10 -17.55 2.65
CA GLU A 335 -21.46 -17.38 4.07
C GLU A 335 -21.29 -18.68 4.87
N VAL A 336 -21.16 -19.82 4.20
CA VAL A 336 -20.98 -21.16 4.80
C VAL A 336 -19.52 -21.60 4.71
N GLN A 337 -18.95 -21.57 3.51
CA GLN A 337 -17.56 -21.97 3.29
C GLN A 337 -16.93 -21.14 2.16
N THR A 338 -15.72 -20.64 2.41
CA THR A 338 -14.92 -19.98 1.39
C THR A 338 -13.66 -20.78 1.10
N TRP A 339 -13.02 -20.52 -0.05
CA TRP A 339 -11.68 -21.09 -0.32
C TRP A 339 -10.70 -20.74 0.80
N HIS A 340 -10.67 -19.47 1.23
CA HIS A 340 -9.82 -19.05 2.34
C HIS A 340 -10.22 -19.69 3.68
N GLY A 341 -11.50 -19.98 3.86
CA GLY A 341 -12.06 -20.64 5.06
C GLY A 341 -11.47 -22.02 5.33
N PHE A 342 -11.01 -22.78 4.32
CA PHE A 342 -10.33 -24.07 4.54
C PHE A 342 -9.13 -23.96 5.50
N ARG A 343 -8.46 -22.80 5.53
CA ARG A 343 -7.35 -22.54 6.45
C ARG A 343 -7.83 -22.48 7.92
N ALA A 344 -8.98 -21.85 8.14
CA ALA A 344 -9.57 -21.78 9.48
C ALA A 344 -10.13 -23.13 9.90
N SER A 345 -10.78 -23.87 8.98
CA SER A 345 -11.24 -25.24 9.22
C SER A 345 -10.09 -26.15 9.62
N ALA A 346 -9.01 -26.16 8.83
CA ALA A 346 -7.83 -26.99 9.11
C ALA A 346 -7.15 -26.58 10.43
N ARG A 347 -6.93 -25.28 10.67
CA ARG A 347 -6.30 -24.79 11.91
C ARG A 347 -7.06 -25.24 13.15
N THR A 348 -8.40 -25.09 13.13
CA THR A 348 -9.25 -25.46 14.26
C THR A 348 -9.23 -26.96 14.50
N MET A 349 -9.46 -27.77 13.45
CA MET A 349 -9.54 -29.22 13.61
C MET A 349 -8.18 -29.87 13.89
N LEU A 350 -7.09 -29.37 13.34
CA LEU A 350 -5.73 -29.83 13.68
C LEU A 350 -5.42 -29.60 15.16
N ALA A 351 -5.82 -28.45 15.71
CA ALA A 351 -5.59 -28.15 17.13
C ALA A 351 -6.57 -28.92 18.05
N GLU A 352 -7.89 -28.91 17.73
CA GLU A 352 -8.92 -29.39 18.65
C GLU A 352 -9.23 -30.88 18.51
N ARG A 353 -8.98 -31.49 17.34
CA ARG A 353 -9.32 -32.90 17.05
C ARG A 353 -8.13 -33.82 16.89
N LEU A 354 -6.99 -33.25 16.45
CA LEU A 354 -5.77 -34.01 16.20
C LEU A 354 -4.65 -33.66 17.16
N ASP A 355 -4.90 -32.75 18.10
CA ASP A 355 -3.97 -32.34 19.19
C ASP A 355 -2.58 -31.92 18.67
N ASN A 356 -2.54 -31.26 17.49
CA ASN A 356 -1.29 -30.80 16.92
C ASN A 356 -0.82 -29.50 17.57
N ASP A 357 0.49 -29.36 17.74
CA ASP A 357 1.12 -28.15 18.30
C ASP A 357 0.76 -26.91 17.45
N PRO A 358 0.22 -25.85 18.06
CA PRO A 358 -0.09 -24.60 17.38
C PRO A 358 1.07 -24.00 16.60
N LEU A 359 2.32 -24.15 17.07
CA LEU A 359 3.51 -23.64 16.38
C LEU A 359 3.74 -24.36 15.05
N ILE A 360 3.50 -25.68 15.01
CA ILE A 360 3.63 -26.48 13.78
C ILE A 360 2.51 -26.07 12.78
N ILE A 361 1.28 -25.87 13.29
CA ILE A 361 0.15 -25.42 12.48
C ILE A 361 0.41 -24.03 11.89
N GLU A 362 0.86 -23.07 12.71
CA GLU A 362 1.15 -21.70 12.25
C GLU A 362 2.33 -21.68 11.24
N ALA A 363 3.33 -22.55 11.42
CA ALA A 363 4.41 -22.74 10.45
C ALA A 363 3.88 -23.25 9.10
N GLN A 364 2.93 -24.22 9.11
CA GLN A 364 2.28 -24.69 7.88
C GLN A 364 1.43 -23.61 7.21
N LEU A 365 0.79 -22.77 7.98
CA LEU A 365 0.01 -21.62 7.49
C LEU A 365 0.90 -20.47 7.00
N ALA A 366 2.22 -20.55 7.13
CA ALA A 366 3.15 -19.46 6.85
C ALA A 366 2.75 -18.15 7.56
N HIS A 367 2.27 -18.25 8.80
CA HIS A 367 2.03 -17.11 9.66
C HIS A 367 3.33 -16.71 10.38
N ALA A 368 3.50 -15.41 10.57
CA ALA A 368 4.59 -14.93 11.42
C ALA A 368 4.28 -15.30 12.87
N VAL A 369 4.99 -16.26 13.42
CA VAL A 369 4.94 -16.54 14.85
C VAL A 369 5.57 -15.34 15.58
N LYS A 370 4.76 -14.64 16.38
CA LYS A 370 5.25 -13.61 17.30
C LYS A 370 5.84 -14.33 18.51
N ASP A 371 7.12 -14.66 18.42
CA ASP A 371 7.91 -15.07 19.58
C ASP A 371 8.32 -13.82 20.36
N ALA A 372 8.34 -13.89 21.69
CA ALA A 372 8.79 -12.82 22.56
C ALA A 372 10.22 -12.37 22.23
N ASN A 373 11.07 -13.27 21.72
CA ASN A 373 12.45 -13.01 21.31
C ASN A 373 12.63 -12.64 19.83
N GLY A 374 11.53 -12.57 19.06
CA GLY A 374 11.53 -12.21 17.66
C GLY A 374 12.10 -13.29 16.71
N ARG A 375 11.91 -13.07 15.39
CA ARG A 375 12.34 -13.99 14.31
C ARG A 375 13.85 -14.28 14.28
N ALA A 376 14.67 -13.44 14.90
CA ALA A 376 16.12 -13.59 14.90
C ALA A 376 16.60 -14.91 15.53
N TYR A 377 15.82 -15.46 16.45
CA TYR A 377 16.19 -16.67 17.19
C TYR A 377 15.44 -17.94 16.77
N ASN A 378 14.26 -17.84 16.14
CA ASN A 378 13.47 -19.00 15.72
C ASN A 378 13.40 -19.10 14.19
N ARG A 379 14.38 -19.78 13.57
CA ARG A 379 14.44 -20.11 12.14
C ARG A 379 13.91 -21.50 11.82
N THR A 380 13.30 -22.17 12.81
CA THR A 380 12.84 -23.55 12.68
C THR A 380 11.63 -23.61 11.75
N GLN A 381 11.69 -24.45 10.73
CA GLN A 381 10.60 -24.66 9.76
C GLN A 381 9.70 -25.85 10.12
N TYR A 382 10.05 -26.62 11.14
CA TYR A 382 9.31 -27.82 11.62
C TYR A 382 8.96 -28.81 10.49
N LEU A 383 9.83 -28.96 9.48
CA LEU A 383 9.47 -29.65 8.24
C LEU A 383 9.08 -31.12 8.49
N ASN A 384 9.81 -31.84 9.34
CA ASN A 384 9.50 -33.25 9.65
C ASN A 384 8.19 -33.39 10.41
N GLN A 385 7.95 -32.55 11.42
CA GLN A 385 6.71 -32.53 12.19
C GLN A 385 5.52 -32.15 11.28
N ARG A 386 5.73 -31.22 10.38
CA ARG A 386 4.71 -30.82 9.40
C ARG A 386 4.43 -31.94 8.39
N ARG A 387 5.40 -32.77 8.00
CA ARG A 387 5.13 -33.98 7.18
C ARG A 387 4.18 -34.94 7.88
N VAL A 388 4.42 -35.22 9.14
CA VAL A 388 3.55 -36.09 9.94
C VAL A 388 2.15 -35.48 10.09
N MET A 389 2.05 -34.22 10.49
CA MET A 389 0.81 -33.50 10.65
C MET A 389 -0.02 -33.46 9.35
N MET A 390 0.62 -33.18 8.21
CA MET A 390 -0.06 -33.10 6.92
C MET A 390 -0.62 -34.46 6.48
N GLN A 391 0.09 -35.57 6.76
CA GLN A 391 -0.44 -36.90 6.50
C GLN A 391 -1.60 -37.23 7.42
N GLN A 392 -1.46 -36.99 8.75
CA GLN A 392 -2.55 -37.16 9.72
C GLN A 392 -3.81 -36.38 9.32
N TRP A 393 -3.62 -35.12 8.87
CA TRP A 393 -4.71 -34.29 8.40
C TRP A 393 -5.42 -34.88 7.18
N ALA A 394 -4.68 -35.33 6.18
CA ALA A 394 -5.27 -35.92 4.97
C ALA A 394 -6.00 -37.24 5.29
N ASP A 395 -5.45 -38.10 6.14
CA ASP A 395 -6.08 -39.34 6.60
C ASP A 395 -7.36 -39.04 7.42
N TYR A 396 -7.34 -37.97 8.23
CA TYR A 396 -8.54 -37.51 8.94
C TYR A 396 -9.64 -37.03 7.99
N LEU A 397 -9.28 -36.29 6.92
CA LEU A 397 -10.26 -35.93 5.89
C LEU A 397 -10.88 -37.14 5.22
N ASP A 398 -10.09 -38.20 4.99
CA ASP A 398 -10.59 -39.47 4.45
C ASP A 398 -11.58 -40.14 5.41
N SER A 399 -11.26 -40.17 6.69
CA SER A 399 -12.15 -40.72 7.72
C SER A 399 -13.50 -39.95 7.79
N LEU A 400 -13.45 -38.60 7.79
CA LEU A 400 -14.64 -37.76 7.80
C LEU A 400 -15.53 -37.99 6.55
N ALA A 401 -14.92 -38.24 5.41
CA ALA A 401 -15.64 -38.51 4.19
C ALA A 401 -16.27 -39.91 4.17
N SER A 402 -15.66 -40.89 4.84
CA SER A 402 -16.15 -42.28 4.93
C SER A 402 -17.29 -42.46 5.95
N THR A 403 -17.37 -41.56 6.93
CA THR A 403 -18.43 -41.60 7.95
C THR A 403 -19.74 -41.08 7.34
N VAL A 404 -20.60 -41.99 6.93
CA VAL A 404 -22.01 -41.71 6.56
C VAL A 404 -22.82 -41.68 7.85
N SER A 405 -23.32 -40.49 8.25
CA SER A 405 -24.27 -40.33 9.34
C SER A 405 -25.66 -40.68 8.87
#